data_efe8514eb0dcaf006dbaf5e87d62cb2d
#
_entry.id   efe8514eb0dcaf006dbaf5e87d62cb2d
#
_cell.length_a   1.000
_cell.length_b   1.000
_cell.length_c   1.000
_cell.angle_alpha   90.00
_cell.angle_beta   90.00
_cell.angle_gamma   90.00
#
_symmetry.space_group_name_H-M   'P 1'
#
loop_
_entity.id
_entity.type
_entity.pdbx_description
1 polymer ?
#
loop_
_entity_poly.entity_id
_entity_poly.type
_entity_poly.pdbx_seq_one_letter_code
_entity_poly.pdbx_strand_id
1 'polypeptide(L)'
;AQSSVRPPANATQNAVPGRTRNTGVAAPRVPPPVLKDGVVPGGALGNRSQADIWRKIREGAIGNVSIPDKRAGQFMRGTGNRLTTEKDVIAATQSRGGSAGNLNRNMAGIASWINVRNGPLLRYGLYAMAGVIALLAVFFLIRGRIRIEHGAAGTTIQRFNSVERIAHWLLAVSFIILALTGLNLLYGREFLIPLMGKETFAAVAYGGKLAHNYVAFAFMLGLAMILLLWIRENIPHPRDIRWLLSGGGLFFKGSHPSAKKFNAGQKILFWLVMLGGISVSLSGIALMFPFETQMFGKTFTFLNGLGASLPAQVSAIEEQQYASLWHSIMALFMICFVFAHIYIGSVGMEGALDAMTTGRVDVNWAREHHDLWAEEAMQQEAEVVRQAVAGGSKVQPAE
;
A
#
# COMPACT_ATOMS: atom_id res chain seq x y z
N ALA A 1 -14.91 24.57 -13.92
CA ALA A 1 -14.39 25.84 -14.37
C ALA A 1 -12.93 25.66 -14.75
N GLN A 2 -12.63 25.67 -16.06
CA GLN A 2 -11.26 25.84 -16.50
C GLN A 2 -10.78 27.16 -15.94
N SER A 3 -9.79 27.15 -15.06
CA SER A 3 -9.07 28.35 -14.71
C SER A 3 -8.40 28.85 -15.99
N SER A 4 -9.02 29.83 -16.64
CA SER A 4 -8.41 30.55 -17.73
C SER A 4 -7.38 31.51 -17.12
N VAL A 5 -6.23 30.97 -16.72
CA VAL A 5 -5.07 31.82 -16.42
C VAL A 5 -4.60 32.34 -17.77
N ARG A 6 -5.10 33.45 -18.18
CA ARG A 6 -4.53 34.22 -19.29
C ARG A 6 -3.13 34.61 -18.90
N PRO A 7 -2.10 34.24 -19.69
CA PRO A 7 -0.78 34.80 -19.47
C PRO A 7 -0.86 36.33 -19.50
N PRO A 8 -0.04 37.02 -18.68
CA PRO A 8 -0.04 38.48 -18.67
C PRO A 8 0.26 39.01 -20.07
N ALA A 9 -0.31 40.15 -20.40
CA ALA A 9 -0.29 40.72 -21.75
C ALA A 9 1.13 40.86 -22.36
N ASN A 10 2.14 41.04 -21.53
CA ASN A 10 3.54 41.06 -21.94
C ASN A 10 4.13 39.70 -22.31
N ALA A 11 3.53 38.60 -21.85
CA ALA A 11 3.98 37.24 -22.18
C ALA A 11 3.57 36.83 -23.61
N THR A 12 2.49 37.40 -24.13
CA THR A 12 2.00 37.14 -25.48
C THR A 12 2.82 37.84 -26.57
N GLN A 13 3.40 38.99 -26.24
CA GLN A 13 4.21 39.76 -27.21
C GLN A 13 5.62 39.11 -27.40
N ASN A 14 6.16 38.43 -26.38
CA ASN A 14 7.44 37.77 -26.48
C ASN A 14 7.35 36.28 -26.87
N ALA A 15 6.15 35.78 -27.09
CA ALA A 15 5.90 34.36 -27.27
C ALA A 15 5.68 33.90 -28.72
N VAL A 16 5.71 34.80 -29.69
CA VAL A 16 5.57 34.50 -31.13
C VAL A 16 6.86 34.86 -31.86
N PRO A 17 7.83 33.96 -31.98
CA PRO A 17 8.91 34.12 -32.94
C PRO A 17 8.30 33.88 -34.32
N GLY A 18 8.21 34.91 -35.15
CA GLY A 18 7.84 34.70 -36.54
C GLY A 18 6.80 35.67 -37.15
N ARG A 19 6.23 36.61 -36.42
CA ARG A 19 5.61 37.77 -37.03
C ARG A 19 6.62 38.92 -37.06
N THR A 20 7.59 38.81 -37.94
CA THR A 20 8.32 39.99 -38.42
C THR A 20 7.35 40.83 -39.21
N ARG A 21 6.90 41.95 -38.70
CA ARG A 21 6.67 43.11 -39.53
C ARG A 21 8.00 43.41 -40.20
N ASN A 22 7.96 43.56 -41.49
CA ASN A 22 9.10 43.85 -42.36
C ASN A 22 9.81 45.18 -41.96
N THR A 23 10.58 45.14 -40.89
CA THR A 23 11.48 46.23 -40.48
C THR A 23 12.85 45.65 -40.15
N GLY A 24 13.46 44.93 -41.02
CA GLY A 24 14.87 44.59 -41.16
C GLY A 24 15.82 44.52 -39.98
N VAL A 25 15.37 44.66 -38.75
CA VAL A 25 16.20 44.65 -37.55
C VAL A 25 15.78 43.44 -36.68
N ALA A 26 16.59 42.38 -36.69
CA ALA A 26 16.43 41.26 -35.77
C ALA A 26 16.64 41.75 -34.34
N ALA A 27 15.62 41.61 -33.49
CA ALA A 27 15.76 41.84 -32.05
C ALA A 27 16.93 40.95 -31.52
N PRO A 28 17.83 41.49 -30.64
CA PRO A 28 18.93 40.74 -30.10
C PRO A 28 18.38 39.47 -29.39
N ARG A 29 18.85 38.29 -29.81
CA ARG A 29 18.59 37.05 -29.10
C ARG A 29 19.29 37.11 -27.76
N VAL A 30 18.55 37.36 -26.70
CA VAL A 30 19.07 37.15 -25.35
C VAL A 30 19.31 35.63 -25.21
N PRO A 31 20.56 35.22 -25.00
CA PRO A 31 20.84 33.80 -24.79
C PRO A 31 20.07 33.32 -23.58
N PRO A 32 19.51 32.09 -23.61
CA PRO A 32 18.83 31.54 -22.47
C PRO A 32 19.79 31.53 -21.27
N PRO A 33 19.32 31.88 -20.06
CA PRO A 33 20.17 31.85 -18.88
C PRO A 33 20.77 30.44 -18.72
N VAL A 34 22.09 30.36 -18.75
CA VAL A 34 22.84 29.14 -18.47
C VAL A 34 22.60 28.83 -16.99
N LEU A 35 21.83 27.81 -16.70
CA LEU A 35 21.66 27.30 -15.35
C LEU A 35 22.99 26.63 -14.96
N LYS A 36 23.76 27.23 -14.05
CA LYS A 36 24.89 26.54 -13.42
C LYS A 36 24.35 25.25 -12.80
N ASP A 37 24.96 24.15 -13.16
CA ASP A 37 24.73 22.78 -12.60
C ASP A 37 23.39 22.12 -12.90
N GLY A 38 22.60 22.60 -13.85
CA GLY A 38 21.35 21.93 -14.27
C GLY A 38 20.27 21.82 -13.20
N VAL A 39 20.47 22.40 -12.04
CA VAL A 39 19.55 22.39 -10.91
C VAL A 39 18.62 23.59 -11.00
N VAL A 40 17.32 23.34 -11.16
CA VAL A 40 16.32 24.36 -10.86
C VAL A 40 16.31 24.52 -9.34
N PRO A 41 16.65 25.70 -8.78
CA PRO A 41 16.65 25.88 -7.34
C PRO A 41 15.29 25.46 -6.77
N GLY A 42 15.31 24.57 -5.78
CA GLY A 42 14.11 24.10 -5.09
C GLY A 42 13.35 25.33 -4.57
N GLY A 43 12.03 25.35 -4.74
CA GLY A 43 11.22 26.52 -4.40
C GLY A 43 11.34 27.71 -5.35
N ALA A 44 12.24 27.69 -6.31
CA ALA A 44 12.45 28.76 -7.27
C ALA A 44 11.32 28.95 -8.31
N LEU A 45 10.31 28.12 -8.27
CA LEU A 45 9.06 28.37 -9.02
C LEU A 45 8.34 29.63 -8.52
N GLY A 46 8.52 30.01 -7.25
CA GLY A 46 7.87 31.17 -6.65
C GLY A 46 8.35 32.53 -7.16
N ASN A 47 9.58 32.61 -7.68
CA ASN A 47 10.18 33.88 -8.10
C ASN A 47 10.28 34.06 -9.63
N ARG A 48 9.70 33.15 -10.41
CA ARG A 48 9.69 33.24 -11.88
C ARG A 48 8.29 33.58 -12.38
N SER A 49 8.23 34.45 -13.38
CA SER A 49 6.95 34.72 -14.03
C SER A 49 6.39 33.45 -14.65
N GLN A 50 5.07 33.28 -14.62
CA GLN A 50 4.44 32.14 -15.28
C GLN A 50 4.81 32.04 -16.77
N ALA A 51 5.10 33.17 -17.40
CA ALA A 51 5.57 33.24 -18.78
C ALA A 51 6.91 32.52 -18.99
N ASP A 52 7.83 32.63 -18.03
CA ASP A 52 9.13 31.94 -18.08
C ASP A 52 9.00 30.43 -17.89
N ILE A 53 8.07 30.01 -17.04
CA ILE A 53 7.75 28.59 -16.84
C ILE A 53 7.16 28.01 -18.13
N TRP A 54 6.19 28.68 -18.75
CA TRP A 54 5.57 28.24 -19.99
C TRP A 54 6.53 28.28 -21.19
N ARG A 55 7.43 29.27 -21.22
CA ARG A 55 8.50 29.30 -22.22
C ARG A 55 9.42 28.09 -22.10
N LYS A 56 9.86 27.76 -20.90
CA LYS A 56 10.72 26.59 -20.64
C LYS A 56 10.04 25.28 -20.97
N ILE A 57 8.76 25.13 -20.65
CA ILE A 57 7.98 23.97 -21.04
C ILE A 57 7.92 23.82 -22.56
N ARG A 58 7.76 24.90 -23.30
CA ARG A 58 7.74 24.89 -24.76
C ARG A 58 9.10 24.65 -25.40
N GLU A 59 10.15 25.18 -24.82
CA GLU A 59 11.51 25.07 -25.37
C GLU A 59 12.20 23.75 -24.99
N GLY A 60 11.58 22.97 -24.09
CA GLY A 60 12.17 21.80 -23.51
C GLY A 60 13.25 22.17 -22.50
N ALA A 61 13.02 21.88 -21.23
CA ALA A 61 13.95 22.24 -20.19
C ALA A 61 15.22 21.39 -20.26
N ILE A 62 16.37 22.06 -20.12
CA ILE A 62 17.65 21.41 -19.89
C ILE A 62 17.81 21.32 -18.37
N GLY A 63 17.83 20.10 -17.82
CA GLY A 63 18.02 19.87 -16.38
C GLY A 63 16.87 19.14 -15.70
N ASN A 64 16.99 18.92 -14.40
CA ASN A 64 15.96 18.24 -13.57
C ASN A 64 14.72 19.13 -13.41
N VAL A 65 13.77 18.95 -14.30
CA VAL A 65 12.41 19.49 -14.22
C VAL A 65 11.43 18.30 -14.20
N SER A 66 10.19 18.57 -13.87
CA SER A 66 9.10 17.58 -13.86
C SER A 66 8.89 16.86 -15.22
N ILE A 67 9.54 17.31 -16.28
CA ILE A 67 9.66 16.60 -17.55
C ILE A 67 11.09 16.08 -17.64
N PRO A 68 11.31 14.77 -17.46
CA PRO A 68 12.65 14.21 -17.26
C PRO A 68 13.50 14.13 -18.53
N ASP A 69 12.97 14.35 -19.71
CA ASP A 69 13.72 14.28 -20.98
C ASP A 69 13.44 15.51 -21.85
N LYS A 70 14.54 16.10 -22.36
CA LYS A 70 14.52 17.13 -23.39
C LYS A 70 13.65 16.77 -24.60
N ARG A 71 13.53 15.46 -24.87
CA ARG A 71 12.72 14.89 -25.95
C ARG A 71 11.22 14.98 -25.67
N ALA A 72 10.77 14.95 -24.42
CA ALA A 72 9.37 15.09 -24.09
C ALA A 72 8.81 16.49 -24.46
N GLY A 73 9.62 17.54 -24.27
CA GLY A 73 9.29 18.87 -24.75
C GLY A 73 9.27 18.99 -26.28
N GLN A 74 10.18 18.29 -26.97
CA GLN A 74 10.19 18.20 -28.45
C GLN A 74 9.03 17.39 -29.00
N PHE A 75 8.58 16.39 -28.26
CA PHE A 75 7.42 15.59 -28.59
C PHE A 75 6.14 16.42 -28.63
N MET A 76 5.93 17.29 -27.67
CA MET A 76 4.81 18.23 -27.66
C MET A 76 4.94 19.34 -28.73
N ARG A 77 6.17 19.66 -29.14
CA ARG A 77 6.49 20.73 -30.10
C ARG A 77 6.38 20.28 -31.56
N GLY A 78 6.61 18.99 -31.84
CA GLY A 78 6.76 18.48 -33.22
C GLY A 78 5.48 18.16 -33.95
N THR A 79 4.35 18.13 -33.29
CA THR A 79 3.11 17.63 -33.89
C THR A 79 2.11 18.73 -34.26
N GLY A 80 2.32 19.99 -33.79
CA GLY A 80 1.41 21.11 -34.08
C GLY A 80 -0.04 20.88 -33.63
N ASN A 81 -0.39 19.65 -33.34
CA ASN A 81 -1.71 19.20 -32.90
C ASN A 81 -1.64 18.75 -31.43
N ARG A 82 -2.66 19.05 -30.67
CA ARG A 82 -2.86 18.47 -29.35
C ARG A 82 -3.01 16.98 -29.49
N LEU A 83 -2.11 16.24 -28.89
CA LEU A 83 -2.28 14.80 -28.72
C LEU A 83 -3.45 14.59 -27.75
N THR A 84 -4.59 14.23 -28.27
CA THR A 84 -5.85 14.18 -27.51
C THR A 84 -6.16 12.78 -27.02
N THR A 85 -5.53 11.78 -27.62
CA THR A 85 -5.77 10.37 -27.29
C THR A 85 -4.47 9.61 -27.10
N GLU A 86 -4.54 8.50 -26.38
CA GLU A 86 -3.45 7.54 -26.19
C GLU A 86 -2.93 6.99 -27.54
N LYS A 87 -3.85 6.80 -28.51
CA LYS A 87 -3.50 6.35 -29.87
C LYS A 87 -2.63 7.37 -30.60
N ASP A 88 -2.92 8.67 -30.44
CA ASP A 88 -2.14 9.74 -31.06
C ASP A 88 -0.73 9.81 -30.49
N VAL A 89 -0.58 9.57 -29.19
CA VAL A 89 0.72 9.49 -28.51
C VAL A 89 1.53 8.30 -29.05
N ILE A 90 0.92 7.14 -29.18
CA ILE A 90 1.55 5.92 -29.73
C ILE A 90 1.92 6.11 -31.19
N ALA A 91 1.03 6.63 -32.03
CA ALA A 91 1.28 6.87 -33.45
C ALA A 91 2.40 7.88 -33.68
N ALA A 92 2.48 8.95 -32.88
CA ALA A 92 3.55 9.95 -32.97
C ALA A 92 4.91 9.39 -32.57
N THR A 93 4.96 8.40 -31.68
CA THR A 93 6.21 7.72 -31.31
C THR A 93 6.67 6.70 -32.34
N GLN A 94 5.76 6.06 -33.04
CA GLN A 94 6.07 5.07 -34.09
C GLN A 94 6.68 5.69 -35.34
N SER A 95 6.36 6.95 -35.63
CA SER A 95 6.80 7.62 -36.88
C SER A 95 8.23 8.15 -36.89
N ARG A 96 8.96 8.10 -35.76
CA ARG A 96 10.33 8.62 -35.65
C ARG A 96 11.36 7.49 -35.48
N GLY A 97 12.13 7.23 -36.51
CA GLY A 97 13.09 6.13 -36.57
C GLY A 97 14.25 6.17 -35.55
N GLY A 98 14.81 5.02 -35.27
CA GLY A 98 16.08 4.76 -34.57
C GLY A 98 16.14 5.00 -33.06
N SER A 99 15.95 6.22 -32.60
CA SER A 99 15.88 6.57 -31.16
C SER A 99 14.48 6.31 -30.56
N ALA A 100 13.51 6.09 -31.42
CA ALA A 100 12.11 5.85 -31.09
C ALA A 100 11.85 4.47 -30.48
N GLY A 101 12.73 3.51 -30.65
CA GLY A 101 12.54 2.16 -30.11
C GLY A 101 12.39 2.10 -28.59
N ASN A 102 13.17 2.90 -27.87
CA ASN A 102 13.07 2.98 -26.40
C ASN A 102 11.89 3.86 -25.97
N LEU A 103 11.61 4.96 -26.70
CA LEU A 103 10.41 5.76 -26.44
C LEU A 103 9.13 4.98 -26.72
N ASN A 104 9.08 4.22 -27.82
CA ASN A 104 7.95 3.36 -28.16
C ASN A 104 7.69 2.30 -27.08
N ARG A 105 8.75 1.68 -26.58
CA ARG A 105 8.61 0.69 -25.49
C ARG A 105 8.06 1.32 -24.22
N ASN A 106 8.59 2.48 -23.83
CA ASN A 106 8.13 3.18 -22.64
C ASN A 106 6.69 3.68 -22.80
N MET A 107 6.31 4.20 -23.95
CA MET A 107 4.95 4.66 -24.20
C MET A 107 3.94 3.51 -24.30
N ALA A 108 4.32 2.41 -24.95
CA ALA A 108 3.50 1.19 -24.96
C ALA A 108 3.35 0.60 -23.56
N GLY A 109 4.40 0.65 -22.74
CA GLY A 109 4.37 0.27 -21.33
C GLY A 109 3.42 1.15 -20.51
N ILE A 110 3.47 2.47 -20.68
CA ILE A 110 2.56 3.42 -20.01
C ILE A 110 1.10 3.15 -20.41
N ALA A 111 0.82 2.97 -21.69
CA ALA A 111 -0.51 2.66 -22.17
C ALA A 111 -1.02 1.33 -21.61
N SER A 112 -0.19 0.30 -21.60
CA SER A 112 -0.53 -0.99 -21.01
C SER A 112 -0.78 -0.89 -19.51
N TRP A 113 0.05 -0.14 -18.77
CA TRP A 113 -0.10 0.09 -17.34
C TRP A 113 -1.41 0.83 -17.02
N ILE A 114 -1.75 1.90 -17.73
CA ILE A 114 -3.01 2.65 -17.56
C ILE A 114 -4.21 1.72 -17.79
N ASN A 115 -4.18 0.91 -18.84
CA ASN A 115 -5.26 -0.02 -19.15
C ASN A 115 -5.43 -1.08 -18.05
N VAL A 116 -4.36 -1.66 -17.54
CA VAL A 116 -4.41 -2.64 -16.45
C VAL A 116 -4.90 -1.98 -15.17
N ARG A 117 -4.35 -0.80 -14.82
CA ARG A 117 -4.72 -0.08 -13.60
C ARG A 117 -6.18 0.35 -13.59
N ASN A 118 -6.64 0.99 -14.65
CA ASN A 118 -7.99 1.57 -14.71
C ASN A 118 -9.07 0.56 -15.16
N GLY A 119 -8.71 -0.61 -15.60
CA GLY A 119 -9.60 -1.68 -16.03
C GLY A 119 -9.61 -2.86 -15.06
N PRO A 120 -8.82 -3.91 -15.33
CA PRO A 120 -8.83 -5.14 -14.55
C PRO A 120 -8.57 -4.92 -13.06
N LEU A 121 -7.56 -4.13 -12.70
CA LEU A 121 -7.18 -3.91 -11.30
C LEU A 121 -8.33 -3.30 -10.48
N LEU A 122 -8.96 -2.23 -10.98
CA LEU A 122 -10.10 -1.61 -10.30
C LEU A 122 -11.27 -2.57 -10.20
N ARG A 123 -11.63 -3.22 -11.30
CA ARG A 123 -12.82 -4.08 -11.38
C ARG A 123 -12.68 -5.32 -10.52
N TYR A 124 -11.60 -6.08 -10.71
CA TYR A 124 -11.40 -7.33 -9.98
C TYR A 124 -11.06 -7.08 -8.51
N GLY A 125 -10.35 -5.99 -8.20
CA GLY A 125 -10.12 -5.59 -6.81
C GLY A 125 -11.41 -5.29 -6.06
N LEU A 126 -12.34 -4.56 -6.69
CA LEU A 126 -13.68 -4.31 -6.12
C LEU A 126 -14.46 -5.61 -5.94
N TYR A 127 -14.46 -6.49 -6.97
CA TYR A 127 -15.16 -7.76 -6.90
C TYR A 127 -14.57 -8.68 -5.82
N ALA A 128 -13.25 -8.71 -5.65
CA ALA A 128 -12.61 -9.49 -4.60
C ALA A 128 -13.03 -9.01 -3.20
N MET A 129 -12.96 -7.71 -2.95
CA MET A 129 -13.37 -7.14 -1.66
C MET A 129 -14.86 -7.38 -1.38
N ALA A 130 -15.73 -7.10 -2.35
CA ALA A 130 -17.17 -7.34 -2.21
C ALA A 130 -17.48 -8.83 -2.04
N GLY A 131 -16.80 -9.70 -2.78
CA GLY A 131 -16.94 -11.15 -2.69
C GLY A 131 -16.53 -11.68 -1.32
N VAL A 132 -15.43 -11.20 -0.75
CA VAL A 132 -15.01 -11.58 0.62
C VAL A 132 -16.04 -11.12 1.65
N ILE A 133 -16.52 -9.89 1.57
CA ILE A 133 -17.55 -9.39 2.49
C ILE A 133 -18.83 -10.23 2.37
N ALA A 134 -19.27 -10.53 1.14
CA ALA A 134 -20.42 -11.38 0.90
C ALA A 134 -20.23 -12.80 1.45
N LEU A 135 -19.04 -13.40 1.24
CA LEU A 135 -18.69 -14.71 1.77
C LEU A 135 -18.73 -14.73 3.29
N LEU A 136 -18.17 -13.71 3.96
CA LEU A 136 -18.20 -13.60 5.41
C LEU A 136 -19.64 -13.41 5.94
N ALA A 137 -20.46 -12.62 5.24
CA ALA A 137 -21.87 -12.47 5.58
C ALA A 137 -22.65 -13.79 5.44
N VAL A 138 -22.45 -14.52 4.35
CA VAL A 138 -23.06 -15.86 4.14
C VAL A 138 -22.57 -16.83 5.21
N PHE A 139 -21.27 -16.84 5.50
CA PHE A 139 -20.72 -17.67 6.56
C PHE A 139 -21.36 -17.35 7.92
N PHE A 140 -21.52 -16.07 8.25
CA PHE A 140 -22.20 -15.65 9.48
C PHE A 140 -23.68 -16.08 9.53
N LEU A 141 -24.39 -15.98 8.42
CA LEU A 141 -25.80 -16.41 8.35
C LEU A 141 -25.96 -17.93 8.52
N ILE A 142 -25.03 -18.72 8.01
CA ILE A 142 -25.08 -20.20 8.09
C ILE A 142 -24.54 -20.69 9.44
N ARG A 143 -23.37 -20.21 9.85
CA ARG A 143 -22.65 -20.72 11.04
C ARG A 143 -23.07 -20.00 12.32
N GLY A 144 -23.45 -18.73 12.21
CA GLY A 144 -23.66 -17.84 13.34
C GLY A 144 -22.34 -17.48 14.02
N ARG A 145 -22.44 -16.88 15.20
CA ARG A 145 -21.30 -16.58 16.07
C ARG A 145 -20.78 -17.89 16.69
N ILE A 146 -19.48 -18.11 16.64
CA ILE A 146 -18.81 -19.20 17.34
C ILE A 146 -18.80 -18.82 18.83
N ARG A 147 -19.56 -19.56 19.62
CA ARG A 147 -19.72 -19.35 21.07
C ARG A 147 -18.80 -20.25 21.85
N ILE A 148 -18.51 -19.89 23.08
CA ILE A 148 -17.88 -20.76 24.08
C ILE A 148 -18.87 -21.87 24.41
N GLU A 149 -18.56 -23.13 24.09
CA GLU A 149 -19.53 -24.25 24.21
C GLU A 149 -19.93 -24.52 25.66
N HIS A 150 -18.97 -24.41 26.58
CA HIS A 150 -19.21 -24.63 28.00
C HIS A 150 -19.60 -23.33 28.74
N GLY A 151 -19.89 -22.24 28.00
CA GLY A 151 -20.11 -20.92 28.56
C GLY A 151 -18.83 -20.29 29.15
N ALA A 152 -18.94 -19.03 29.54
CA ALA A 152 -17.82 -18.33 30.15
C ALA A 152 -17.50 -18.91 31.55
N ALA A 153 -16.24 -19.19 31.84
CA ALA A 153 -15.81 -19.65 33.16
C ALA A 153 -15.86 -18.55 34.24
N GLY A 154 -15.95 -17.28 33.84
CA GLY A 154 -15.86 -16.14 34.74
C GLY A 154 -14.48 -15.86 35.30
N THR A 155 -13.48 -16.69 34.97
CA THR A 155 -12.07 -16.50 35.28
C THR A 155 -11.28 -16.35 34.01
N THR A 156 -10.23 -15.53 34.04
CA THR A 156 -9.44 -15.21 32.85
C THR A 156 -7.96 -15.52 33.06
N ILE A 157 -7.25 -15.85 31.99
CA ILE A 157 -5.80 -16.01 31.97
C ILE A 157 -5.16 -15.01 31.01
N GLN A 158 -3.93 -14.59 31.31
CA GLN A 158 -3.21 -13.62 30.48
C GLN A 158 -2.72 -14.28 29.20
N ARG A 159 -3.14 -13.75 28.06
CA ARG A 159 -2.74 -14.21 26.72
C ARG A 159 -1.67 -13.33 26.09
N PHE A 160 -1.86 -12.03 26.12
CA PHE A 160 -0.93 -11.06 25.57
C PHE A 160 -0.61 -9.96 26.58
N ASN A 161 0.67 -9.65 26.71
CA ASN A 161 1.13 -8.55 27.53
C ASN A 161 0.89 -7.20 26.84
N SER A 162 1.14 -6.10 27.57
CA SER A 162 0.89 -4.75 27.05
C SER A 162 1.73 -4.40 25.83
N VAL A 163 2.98 -4.88 25.73
CA VAL A 163 3.86 -4.62 24.59
C VAL A 163 3.35 -5.32 23.32
N GLU A 164 2.91 -6.57 23.44
CA GLU A 164 2.31 -7.33 22.33
C GLU A 164 1.04 -6.64 21.81
N ARG A 165 0.20 -6.14 22.71
CA ARG A 165 -1.02 -5.42 22.34
C ARG A 165 -0.74 -4.06 21.70
N ILE A 166 0.22 -3.29 22.23
CA ILE A 166 0.64 -2.03 21.61
C ILE A 166 1.19 -2.27 20.20
N ALA A 167 2.04 -3.28 20.02
CA ALA A 167 2.56 -3.65 18.71
C ALA A 167 1.45 -4.04 17.74
N HIS A 168 0.48 -4.84 18.19
CA HIS A 168 -0.67 -5.22 17.38
C HIS A 168 -1.53 -4.01 17.01
N TRP A 169 -1.87 -3.13 17.95
CA TRP A 169 -2.69 -1.96 17.66
C TRP A 169 -1.98 -0.92 16.82
N LEU A 170 -0.66 -0.76 17.00
CA LEU A 170 0.15 0.08 16.11
C LEU A 170 0.07 -0.43 14.66
N LEU A 171 0.27 -1.74 14.46
CA LEU A 171 0.17 -2.38 13.15
C LEU A 171 -1.26 -2.28 12.58
N ALA A 172 -2.27 -2.58 13.38
CA ALA A 172 -3.67 -2.61 12.95
C ALA A 172 -4.19 -1.23 12.56
N VAL A 173 -4.00 -0.22 13.41
CA VAL A 173 -4.47 1.15 13.14
C VAL A 173 -3.74 1.76 11.96
N SER A 174 -2.42 1.60 11.88
CA SER A 174 -1.66 2.07 10.72
C SER A 174 -2.10 1.37 9.44
N PHE A 175 -2.35 0.05 9.46
CA PHE A 175 -2.89 -0.69 8.31
C PHE A 175 -4.24 -0.15 7.87
N ILE A 176 -5.17 0.09 8.80
CA ILE A 176 -6.51 0.63 8.48
C ILE A 176 -6.39 2.00 7.80
N ILE A 177 -5.57 2.89 8.34
CA ILE A 177 -5.33 4.21 7.74
C ILE A 177 -4.72 4.07 6.34
N LEU A 178 -3.72 3.19 6.16
CA LEU A 178 -3.10 2.92 4.88
C LEU A 178 -4.08 2.30 3.88
N ALA A 179 -4.93 1.37 4.31
CA ALA A 179 -5.97 0.78 3.48
C ALA A 179 -6.97 1.84 2.99
N LEU A 180 -7.51 2.66 3.89
CA LEU A 180 -8.47 3.71 3.54
C LEU A 180 -7.86 4.76 2.62
N THR A 181 -6.65 5.23 2.91
CA THR A 181 -5.95 6.21 2.07
C THR A 181 -5.51 5.60 0.74
N GLY A 182 -5.07 4.33 0.72
CA GLY A 182 -4.75 3.60 -0.50
C GLY A 182 -5.98 3.37 -1.39
N LEU A 183 -7.11 2.98 -0.82
CA LEU A 183 -8.38 2.85 -1.54
C LEU A 183 -8.86 4.21 -2.07
N ASN A 184 -8.67 5.30 -1.32
CA ASN A 184 -8.92 6.65 -1.82
C ASN A 184 -8.04 6.98 -3.04
N LEU A 185 -6.75 6.64 -3.01
CA LEU A 185 -5.85 6.85 -4.15
C LEU A 185 -6.20 5.98 -5.37
N LEU A 186 -6.75 4.79 -5.13
CA LEU A 186 -7.10 3.83 -6.19
C LEU A 186 -8.49 4.09 -6.77
N TYR A 187 -9.50 4.26 -5.93
CA TYR A 187 -10.92 4.32 -6.29
C TYR A 187 -11.56 5.70 -6.08
N GLY A 188 -10.91 6.62 -5.37
CA GLY A 188 -11.52 7.89 -4.97
C GLY A 188 -12.02 8.73 -6.15
N ARG A 189 -11.33 8.66 -7.28
CA ARG A 189 -11.75 9.34 -8.49
C ARG A 189 -13.15 8.89 -8.96
N GLU A 190 -13.42 7.59 -8.88
CA GLU A 190 -14.66 7.01 -9.37
C GLU A 190 -15.82 7.21 -8.39
N PHE A 191 -15.54 7.14 -7.08
CA PHE A 191 -16.57 7.16 -6.05
C PHE A 191 -16.71 8.53 -5.35
N LEU A 192 -15.61 9.23 -5.08
CA LEU A 192 -15.65 10.45 -4.27
C LEU A 192 -15.86 11.71 -5.09
N ILE A 193 -15.37 11.80 -6.32
CA ILE A 193 -15.62 12.98 -7.17
C ILE A 193 -17.12 13.20 -7.40
N PRO A 194 -17.95 12.20 -7.70
CA PRO A 194 -19.39 12.39 -7.83
C PRO A 194 -20.07 12.89 -6.54
N LEU A 195 -19.52 12.53 -5.36
CA LEU A 195 -20.12 12.87 -4.07
C LEU A 195 -19.71 14.27 -3.58
N MET A 196 -18.44 14.67 -3.74
CA MET A 196 -17.89 15.88 -3.12
C MET A 196 -17.32 16.91 -4.12
N GLY A 197 -17.32 16.58 -5.41
CA GLY A 197 -16.73 17.44 -6.44
C GLY A 197 -15.20 17.33 -6.55
N LYS A 198 -14.65 17.90 -7.62
CA LYS A 198 -13.22 17.75 -7.96
C LYS A 198 -12.28 18.48 -6.98
N GLU A 199 -12.70 19.65 -6.52
CA GLU A 199 -11.87 20.50 -5.65
C GLU A 199 -11.72 19.91 -4.26
N THR A 200 -12.83 19.52 -3.64
CA THR A 200 -12.82 18.84 -2.33
C THR A 200 -12.09 17.50 -2.41
N PHE A 201 -12.34 16.74 -3.48
CA PHE A 201 -11.63 15.48 -3.69
C PHE A 201 -10.11 15.68 -3.82
N ALA A 202 -9.67 16.74 -4.53
CA ALA A 202 -8.24 17.03 -4.66
C ALA A 202 -7.57 17.27 -3.29
N ALA A 203 -8.23 18.01 -2.39
CA ALA A 203 -7.74 18.24 -1.04
C ALA A 203 -7.70 16.94 -0.22
N VAL A 204 -8.76 16.13 -0.27
CA VAL A 204 -8.84 14.82 0.41
C VAL A 204 -7.77 13.85 -0.12
N ALA A 205 -7.59 13.80 -1.44
CA ALA A 205 -6.57 12.93 -2.07
C ALA A 205 -5.15 13.36 -1.69
N TYR A 206 -4.89 14.66 -1.65
CA TYR A 206 -3.59 15.20 -1.21
C TYR A 206 -3.30 14.87 0.27
N GLY A 207 -4.24 15.17 1.16
CA GLY A 207 -4.12 14.84 2.58
C GLY A 207 -3.99 13.33 2.81
N GLY A 208 -4.78 12.53 2.08
CA GLY A 208 -4.70 11.07 2.09
C GLY A 208 -3.35 10.55 1.64
N LYS A 209 -2.76 11.13 0.59
CA LYS A 209 -1.41 10.77 0.15
C LYS A 209 -0.34 11.10 1.19
N LEU A 210 -0.43 12.25 1.83
CA LEU A 210 0.49 12.59 2.93
C LEU A 210 0.37 11.60 4.08
N ALA A 211 -0.86 11.36 4.54
CA ALA A 211 -1.11 10.38 5.59
C ALA A 211 -0.60 8.99 5.21
N HIS A 212 -0.85 8.54 3.98
CA HIS A 212 -0.36 7.26 3.47
C HIS A 212 1.18 7.15 3.58
N ASN A 213 1.89 8.15 3.12
CA ASN A 213 3.35 8.14 3.12
C ASN A 213 3.94 8.15 4.54
N TYR A 214 3.40 8.95 5.47
CA TYR A 214 3.94 9.05 6.83
C TYR A 214 3.51 7.87 7.72
N VAL A 215 2.26 7.44 7.63
CA VAL A 215 1.76 6.31 8.42
C VAL A 215 2.40 4.99 7.99
N ALA A 216 2.92 4.89 6.76
CA ALA A 216 3.68 3.73 6.30
C ALA A 216 4.87 3.40 7.21
N PHE A 217 5.54 4.40 7.80
CA PHE A 217 6.64 4.15 8.74
C PHE A 217 6.16 3.56 10.07
N ALA A 218 4.99 4.00 10.57
CA ALA A 218 4.37 3.40 11.75
C ALA A 218 3.95 1.94 11.50
N PHE A 219 3.43 1.65 10.30
CA PHE A 219 3.11 0.30 9.86
C PHE A 219 4.36 -0.60 9.82
N MET A 220 5.45 -0.12 9.23
CA MET A 220 6.72 -0.88 9.16
C MET A 220 7.28 -1.14 10.57
N LEU A 221 7.19 -0.17 11.48
CA LEU A 221 7.60 -0.36 12.87
C LEU A 221 6.73 -1.42 13.56
N GLY A 222 5.40 -1.33 13.43
CA GLY A 222 4.47 -2.33 13.97
C GLY A 222 4.74 -3.72 13.42
N LEU A 223 5.03 -3.83 12.12
CA LEU A 223 5.37 -5.09 11.45
C LEU A 223 6.65 -5.70 12.04
N ALA A 224 7.68 -4.88 12.22
CA ALA A 224 8.95 -5.33 12.83
C ALA A 224 8.74 -5.77 14.28
N MET A 225 7.96 -5.02 15.06
CA MET A 225 7.65 -5.39 16.45
C MET A 225 6.91 -6.74 16.52
N ILE A 226 5.86 -6.93 15.73
CA ILE A 226 5.10 -8.20 15.69
C ILE A 226 5.99 -9.36 15.21
N LEU A 227 6.83 -9.14 14.22
CA LEU A 227 7.78 -10.15 13.77
C LEU A 227 8.69 -10.62 14.93
N LEU A 228 9.33 -9.67 15.61
CA LEU A 228 10.26 -9.98 16.71
C LEU A 228 9.56 -10.63 17.91
N LEU A 229 8.35 -10.19 18.25
CA LEU A 229 7.61 -10.71 19.39
C LEU A 229 7.03 -12.11 19.15
N TRP A 230 6.58 -12.42 17.93
CA TRP A 230 5.78 -13.62 17.69
C TRP A 230 6.37 -14.63 16.72
N ILE A 231 7.54 -14.38 16.12
CA ILE A 231 8.10 -15.29 15.11
C ILE A 231 8.32 -16.71 15.65
N ARG A 232 8.84 -16.84 16.88
CA ARG A 232 9.14 -18.15 17.48
C ARG A 232 7.90 -19.02 17.65
N GLU A 233 6.77 -18.41 18.02
CA GLU A 233 5.52 -19.10 18.28
C GLU A 233 4.73 -19.39 17.01
N ASN A 234 5.06 -18.70 15.92
CA ASN A 234 4.44 -18.86 14.62
C ASN A 234 5.24 -19.76 13.65
N ILE A 235 6.29 -20.42 14.11
CA ILE A 235 6.99 -21.44 13.31
C ILE A 235 6.02 -22.60 13.05
N PRO A 236 5.88 -23.03 11.78
CA PRO A 236 5.00 -24.14 11.41
C PRO A 236 5.40 -25.44 12.14
N HIS A 237 4.41 -26.24 12.54
CA HIS A 237 4.59 -27.50 13.23
C HIS A 237 3.67 -28.59 12.63
N PRO A 238 4.04 -29.87 12.62
CA PRO A 238 3.21 -30.95 12.05
C PRO A 238 1.77 -31.01 12.60
N ARG A 239 1.52 -30.59 13.84
CA ARG A 239 0.17 -30.48 14.40
C ARG A 239 -0.72 -29.48 13.66
N ASP A 240 -0.14 -28.46 13.02
CA ASP A 240 -0.88 -27.44 12.28
C ASP A 240 -1.61 -28.05 11.09
N ILE A 241 -1.03 -29.10 10.48
CA ILE A 241 -1.67 -29.87 9.39
C ILE A 241 -2.94 -30.56 9.91
N ARG A 242 -2.88 -31.21 11.07
CA ARG A 242 -4.07 -31.87 11.66
C ARG A 242 -5.14 -30.85 12.02
N TRP A 243 -4.74 -29.68 12.55
CA TRP A 243 -5.64 -28.57 12.85
C TRP A 243 -6.37 -28.09 11.58
N LEU A 244 -5.66 -27.93 10.48
CA LEU A 244 -6.24 -27.52 9.19
C LEU A 244 -7.20 -28.58 8.62
N LEU A 245 -6.79 -29.85 8.67
CA LEU A 245 -7.62 -30.96 8.17
C LEU A 245 -8.93 -31.14 8.97
N SER A 246 -8.93 -30.78 10.27
CA SER A 246 -10.14 -30.78 11.10
C SER A 246 -11.03 -29.54 10.91
N GLY A 247 -10.65 -28.64 10.00
CA GLY A 247 -11.38 -27.38 9.75
C GLY A 247 -11.24 -26.34 10.86
N GLY A 248 -10.29 -26.54 11.80
CA GLY A 248 -9.94 -25.55 12.84
C GLY A 248 -11.05 -25.21 13.83
N GLY A 249 -12.11 -26.02 13.93
CA GLY A 249 -13.27 -25.75 14.79
C GLY A 249 -14.21 -24.67 14.23
N LEU A 250 -13.90 -24.09 13.05
CA LEU A 250 -14.71 -23.03 12.45
C LEU A 250 -15.99 -23.57 11.82
N PHE A 251 -15.92 -24.74 11.16
CA PHE A 251 -17.01 -25.29 10.37
C PHE A 251 -17.91 -26.25 11.17
N PHE A 252 -17.34 -27.03 12.08
CA PHE A 252 -18.04 -28.06 12.83
C PHE A 252 -18.14 -27.68 14.31
N LYS A 253 -19.36 -27.78 14.87
CA LYS A 253 -19.60 -27.63 16.31
C LYS A 253 -18.94 -28.82 17.04
N GLY A 254 -18.38 -28.56 18.23
CA GLY A 254 -17.72 -29.58 19.04
C GLY A 254 -16.34 -30.01 18.56
N SER A 255 -15.82 -29.41 17.53
CA SER A 255 -14.45 -29.68 17.05
C SER A 255 -13.47 -28.68 17.65
N HIS A 256 -12.65 -29.12 18.59
CA HIS A 256 -11.62 -28.34 19.27
C HIS A 256 -10.23 -28.94 19.02
N PRO A 257 -9.66 -28.74 17.81
CA PRO A 257 -8.33 -29.29 17.54
C PRO A 257 -7.25 -28.59 18.35
N SER A 258 -6.36 -29.41 18.93
CA SER A 258 -5.30 -28.96 19.86
C SER A 258 -4.41 -27.88 19.26
N ALA A 259 -4.17 -26.81 20.01
CA ALA A 259 -3.33 -25.70 19.61
C ALA A 259 -2.52 -25.11 20.77
N LYS A 260 -1.34 -24.59 20.45
CA LYS A 260 -0.54 -23.72 21.35
C LYS A 260 -1.05 -22.26 21.29
N LYS A 261 -0.24 -21.30 21.77
CA LYS A 261 -0.59 -19.87 21.79
C LYS A 261 -1.14 -19.37 20.45
N PHE A 262 -0.63 -19.86 19.32
CA PHE A 262 -1.19 -19.62 17.99
C PHE A 262 -1.58 -20.93 17.33
N ASN A 263 -2.83 -21.01 16.85
CA ASN A 263 -3.32 -22.12 16.03
C ASN A 263 -2.86 -21.96 14.57
N ALA A 264 -3.07 -23.01 13.75
CA ALA A 264 -2.61 -22.98 12.36
C ALA A 264 -3.21 -21.85 11.52
N GLY A 265 -4.48 -21.50 11.74
CA GLY A 265 -5.13 -20.37 11.06
C GLY A 265 -4.45 -19.03 11.41
N GLN A 266 -4.12 -18.83 12.68
CA GLN A 266 -3.40 -17.65 13.14
C GLN A 266 -1.97 -17.60 12.63
N LYS A 267 -1.29 -18.74 12.51
CA LYS A 267 0.05 -18.83 11.89
C LYS A 267 0.02 -18.49 10.41
N ILE A 268 -0.97 -18.98 9.67
CA ILE A 268 -1.18 -18.58 8.27
C ILE A 268 -1.37 -17.07 8.17
N LEU A 269 -2.24 -16.50 9.00
CA LEU A 269 -2.46 -15.05 9.04
C LEU A 269 -1.16 -14.30 9.36
N PHE A 270 -0.40 -14.76 10.37
CA PHE A 270 0.89 -14.15 10.73
C PHE A 270 1.83 -14.10 9.52
N TRP A 271 2.05 -15.22 8.85
CA TRP A 271 2.96 -15.26 7.70
C TRP A 271 2.44 -14.48 6.50
N LEU A 272 1.12 -14.45 6.26
CA LEU A 272 0.51 -13.60 5.25
C LEU A 272 0.74 -12.11 5.53
N VAL A 273 0.55 -11.70 6.79
CA VAL A 273 0.78 -10.31 7.21
C VAL A 273 2.27 -9.96 7.15
N MET A 274 3.16 -10.85 7.57
CA MET A 274 4.60 -10.61 7.51
C MET A 274 5.10 -10.52 6.06
N LEU A 275 4.85 -11.53 5.24
CA LEU A 275 5.33 -11.55 3.85
C LEU A 275 4.64 -10.49 3.00
N GLY A 276 3.32 -10.35 3.12
CA GLY A 276 2.56 -9.33 2.43
C GLY A 276 2.93 -7.92 2.90
N GLY A 277 3.06 -7.72 4.22
CA GLY A 277 3.45 -6.44 4.82
C GLY A 277 4.86 -6.01 4.41
N ILE A 278 5.83 -6.91 4.40
CA ILE A 278 7.18 -6.64 3.88
C ILE A 278 7.10 -6.29 2.39
N SER A 279 6.34 -7.04 1.62
CA SER A 279 6.18 -6.83 0.18
C SER A 279 5.57 -5.46 -0.16
N VAL A 280 4.49 -5.06 0.53
CA VAL A 280 3.89 -3.72 0.32
C VAL A 280 4.79 -2.61 0.84
N SER A 281 5.53 -2.83 1.93
CA SER A 281 6.51 -1.86 2.44
C SER A 281 7.62 -1.60 1.44
N LEU A 282 8.22 -2.67 0.91
CA LEU A 282 9.29 -2.57 -0.08
C LEU A 282 8.82 -1.90 -1.37
N SER A 283 7.66 -2.29 -1.91
CA SER A 283 7.09 -1.63 -3.09
C SER A 283 6.65 -0.19 -2.83
N GLY A 284 6.21 0.12 -1.59
CA GLY A 284 5.94 1.49 -1.15
C GLY A 284 7.18 2.36 -1.11
N ILE A 285 8.31 1.84 -0.61
CA ILE A 285 9.61 2.50 -0.66
C ILE A 285 10.05 2.74 -2.12
N ALA A 286 9.87 1.74 -3.00
CA ALA A 286 10.17 1.91 -4.42
C ALA A 286 9.33 3.00 -5.08
N LEU A 287 8.07 3.18 -4.67
CA LEU A 287 7.20 4.26 -5.13
C LEU A 287 7.61 5.63 -4.58
N MET A 288 8.15 5.70 -3.38
CA MET A 288 8.64 6.94 -2.77
C MET A 288 10.01 7.36 -3.34
N PHE A 289 10.87 6.41 -3.65
CA PHE A 289 12.28 6.61 -4.06
C PHE A 289 12.62 5.82 -5.34
N PRO A 290 11.95 6.12 -6.47
CA PRO A 290 12.05 5.29 -7.69
C PRO A 290 13.42 5.33 -8.37
N PHE A 291 14.20 6.39 -8.14
CA PHE A 291 15.52 6.53 -8.76
C PHE A 291 16.61 5.80 -7.97
N GLU A 292 16.41 5.63 -6.68
CA GLU A 292 17.40 5.08 -5.75
C GLU A 292 17.24 3.56 -5.56
N THR A 293 16.02 3.06 -5.58
CA THR A 293 15.76 1.67 -5.17
C THR A 293 15.94 0.64 -6.27
N GLN A 294 15.44 0.90 -7.48
CA GLN A 294 15.46 -0.02 -8.64
C GLN A 294 15.16 -1.48 -8.26
N MET A 295 14.12 -1.68 -7.45
CA MET A 295 13.84 -2.96 -6.81
C MET A 295 13.40 -4.03 -7.82
N PHE A 296 12.52 -3.65 -8.77
CA PHE A 296 12.04 -4.58 -9.79
C PHE A 296 13.13 -4.93 -10.78
N GLY A 297 13.96 -3.98 -11.22
CA GLY A 297 15.10 -4.26 -12.08
C GLY A 297 16.09 -5.24 -11.44
N LYS A 298 16.41 -5.08 -10.15
CA LYS A 298 17.26 -5.99 -9.39
C LYS A 298 16.61 -7.37 -9.22
N THR A 299 15.32 -7.41 -8.89
CA THR A 299 14.57 -8.67 -8.77
C THR A 299 14.52 -9.43 -10.09
N PHE A 300 14.29 -8.74 -11.20
CA PHE A 300 14.27 -9.36 -12.54
C PHE A 300 15.65 -9.89 -12.93
N THR A 301 16.70 -9.13 -12.62
CA THR A 301 18.09 -9.60 -12.84
C THR A 301 18.37 -10.88 -12.04
N PHE A 302 17.97 -10.93 -10.78
CA PHE A 302 18.12 -12.12 -9.95
C PHE A 302 17.33 -13.31 -10.52
N LEU A 303 16.06 -13.12 -10.88
CA LEU A 303 15.21 -14.17 -11.45
C LEU A 303 15.75 -14.66 -12.81
N ASN A 304 16.31 -13.76 -13.62
CA ASN A 304 16.96 -14.16 -14.88
C ASN A 304 18.19 -15.03 -14.63
N GLY A 305 18.92 -14.81 -13.56
CA GLY A 305 19.99 -15.71 -13.09
C GLY A 305 19.50 -17.09 -12.71
N LEU A 306 18.21 -17.26 -12.39
CA LEU A 306 17.55 -18.55 -12.12
C LEU A 306 16.83 -19.13 -13.37
N GLY A 307 17.02 -18.53 -14.55
CA GLY A 307 16.47 -19.03 -15.81
C GLY A 307 15.19 -18.32 -16.30
N ALA A 308 14.76 -17.24 -15.67
CA ALA A 308 13.65 -16.43 -16.18
C ALA A 308 14.13 -15.57 -17.38
N SER A 309 13.16 -15.03 -18.13
CA SER A 309 13.41 -14.11 -19.28
C SER A 309 12.65 -12.80 -19.06
N LEU A 310 12.99 -12.06 -18.00
CA LEU A 310 12.35 -10.82 -17.60
C LEU A 310 13.17 -9.60 -18.07
N PRO A 311 12.56 -8.41 -18.23
CA PRO A 311 13.27 -7.18 -18.61
C PRO A 311 14.25 -6.72 -17.54
N ALA A 312 15.54 -7.04 -17.67
CA ALA A 312 16.54 -6.70 -16.66
C ALA A 312 16.90 -5.20 -16.64
N GLN A 313 16.76 -4.51 -17.78
CA GLN A 313 16.97 -3.06 -17.86
C GLN A 313 15.64 -2.34 -17.79
N VAL A 314 15.27 -1.93 -16.57
CA VAL A 314 14.03 -1.25 -16.26
C VAL A 314 14.32 0.24 -16.11
N SER A 315 13.61 1.09 -16.85
CA SER A 315 13.66 2.56 -16.65
C SER A 315 12.96 2.96 -15.34
N ALA A 316 13.25 4.15 -14.83
CA ALA A 316 12.60 4.65 -13.61
C ALA A 316 11.06 4.72 -13.72
N ILE A 317 10.54 4.96 -14.91
CA ILE A 317 9.09 4.96 -15.17
C ILE A 317 8.52 3.54 -15.11
N GLU A 318 9.19 2.57 -15.75
CA GLU A 318 8.78 1.17 -15.70
C GLU A 318 8.87 0.62 -14.26
N GLU A 319 9.92 0.98 -13.52
CA GLU A 319 10.07 0.64 -12.10
C GLU A 319 8.86 1.12 -11.28
N GLN A 320 8.45 2.38 -11.46
CA GLN A 320 7.25 2.91 -10.81
C GLN A 320 5.96 2.21 -11.23
N GLN A 321 5.83 1.82 -12.49
CA GLN A 321 4.66 1.11 -12.99
C GLN A 321 4.55 -0.28 -12.36
N TYR A 322 5.64 -1.06 -12.35
CA TYR A 322 5.69 -2.37 -11.70
C TYR A 322 5.43 -2.24 -10.20
N ALA A 323 6.09 -1.29 -9.53
CA ALA A 323 5.89 -1.04 -8.10
C ALA A 323 4.44 -0.66 -7.79
N SER A 324 3.82 0.21 -8.60
CA SER A 324 2.42 0.64 -8.42
C SER A 324 1.43 -0.51 -8.59
N LEU A 325 1.59 -1.34 -9.63
CA LEU A 325 0.72 -2.51 -9.85
C LEU A 325 0.88 -3.53 -8.72
N TRP A 326 2.12 -3.89 -8.40
CA TRP A 326 2.42 -4.85 -7.35
C TRP A 326 1.90 -4.38 -5.99
N HIS A 327 2.20 -3.14 -5.62
CA HIS A 327 1.73 -2.54 -4.37
C HIS A 327 0.20 -2.57 -4.26
N SER A 328 -0.49 -2.19 -5.32
CA SER A 328 -1.96 -2.18 -5.34
C SER A 328 -2.55 -3.58 -5.26
N ILE A 329 -2.01 -4.55 -6.00
CA ILE A 329 -2.47 -5.94 -5.98
C ILE A 329 -2.27 -6.54 -4.58
N MET A 330 -1.07 -6.39 -4.02
CA MET A 330 -0.76 -6.92 -2.69
C MET A 330 -1.56 -6.23 -1.59
N ALA A 331 -1.78 -4.91 -1.70
CA ALA A 331 -2.62 -4.18 -0.76
C ALA A 331 -4.07 -4.66 -0.77
N LEU A 332 -4.68 -4.82 -1.95
CA LEU A 332 -6.03 -5.37 -2.09
C LEU A 332 -6.14 -6.80 -1.55
N PHE A 333 -5.15 -7.63 -1.82
CA PHE A 333 -5.06 -8.98 -1.27
C PHE A 333 -5.03 -8.95 0.26
N MET A 334 -4.16 -8.13 0.86
CA MET A 334 -4.08 -7.98 2.32
C MET A 334 -5.37 -7.44 2.91
N ILE A 335 -6.03 -6.46 2.28
CA ILE A 335 -7.34 -5.94 2.73
C ILE A 335 -8.37 -7.06 2.82
N CYS A 336 -8.43 -7.95 1.81
CA CYS A 336 -9.33 -9.10 1.83
C CYS A 336 -9.07 -10.04 3.00
N PHE A 337 -7.81 -10.34 3.30
CA PHE A 337 -7.45 -11.17 4.46
C PHE A 337 -7.73 -10.49 5.79
N VAL A 338 -7.47 -9.20 5.88
CA VAL A 338 -7.74 -8.42 7.10
C VAL A 338 -9.25 -8.32 7.36
N PHE A 339 -10.11 -8.28 6.34
CA PHE A 339 -11.57 -8.39 6.55
C PHE A 339 -11.95 -9.68 7.27
N ALA A 340 -11.39 -10.82 6.84
CA ALA A 340 -11.63 -12.10 7.50
C ALA A 340 -11.05 -12.12 8.93
N HIS A 341 -9.87 -11.53 9.13
CA HIS A 341 -9.26 -11.40 10.46
C HIS A 341 -10.11 -10.54 11.41
N ILE A 342 -10.56 -9.37 10.98
CA ILE A 342 -11.42 -8.50 11.78
C ILE A 342 -12.73 -9.22 12.11
N TYR A 343 -13.32 -9.91 11.14
CA TYR A 343 -14.56 -10.66 11.34
C TYR A 343 -14.38 -11.73 12.44
N ILE A 344 -13.39 -12.62 12.30
CA ILE A 344 -13.18 -13.70 13.27
C ILE A 344 -12.72 -13.17 14.63
N GLY A 345 -11.90 -12.14 14.65
CA GLY A 345 -11.37 -11.52 15.87
C GLY A 345 -12.37 -10.64 16.62
N SER A 346 -13.58 -10.42 16.08
CA SER A 346 -14.59 -9.56 16.72
C SER A 346 -16.00 -10.18 16.70
N VAL A 347 -16.69 -10.10 15.58
CA VAL A 347 -18.09 -10.52 15.45
C VAL A 347 -18.23 -12.03 15.38
N GLY A 348 -17.32 -12.70 14.67
CA GLY A 348 -17.42 -14.12 14.33
C GLY A 348 -17.17 -15.07 15.50
N MET A 349 -16.35 -14.67 16.50
CA MET A 349 -15.99 -15.53 17.63
C MET A 349 -16.17 -14.79 18.96
N GLU A 350 -16.84 -15.41 19.91
CA GLU A 350 -17.03 -14.91 21.24
C GLU A 350 -15.69 -14.88 22.02
N GLY A 351 -15.44 -13.81 22.77
CA GLY A 351 -14.21 -13.68 23.58
C GLY A 351 -12.90 -13.44 22.83
N ALA A 352 -12.90 -13.53 21.48
CA ALA A 352 -11.65 -13.37 20.71
C ALA A 352 -11.05 -11.96 20.82
N LEU A 353 -11.90 -10.92 20.86
CA LEU A 353 -11.46 -9.53 20.94
C LEU A 353 -10.77 -9.21 22.28
N ASP A 354 -11.17 -9.87 23.35
CA ASP A 354 -10.65 -9.64 24.71
C ASP A 354 -9.15 -9.85 24.78
N ALA A 355 -8.62 -10.78 24.01
CA ALA A 355 -7.19 -11.04 23.87
C ALA A 355 -6.39 -9.76 23.51
N MET A 356 -6.96 -8.88 22.67
CA MET A 356 -6.27 -7.65 22.21
C MET A 356 -6.72 -6.39 22.95
N THR A 357 -7.90 -6.37 23.55
CA THR A 357 -8.39 -5.23 24.34
C THR A 357 -7.86 -5.27 25.77
N THR A 358 -8.11 -6.35 26.50
CA THR A 358 -7.68 -6.54 27.89
C THR A 358 -6.34 -7.25 28.03
N GLY A 359 -5.98 -8.07 27.06
CA GLY A 359 -4.83 -8.99 27.10
C GLY A 359 -5.14 -10.30 27.80
N ARG A 360 -6.36 -10.49 28.30
CA ARG A 360 -6.81 -11.67 29.01
C ARG A 360 -7.93 -12.36 28.24
N VAL A 361 -8.06 -13.65 28.39
CA VAL A 361 -9.11 -14.46 27.78
C VAL A 361 -9.77 -15.36 28.81
N ASP A 362 -11.05 -15.67 28.61
CA ASP A 362 -11.75 -16.62 29.45
C ASP A 362 -11.11 -18.00 29.41
N VAL A 363 -11.06 -18.70 30.57
CA VAL A 363 -10.40 -20.01 30.71
C VAL A 363 -11.07 -21.06 29.82
N ASN A 364 -12.39 -21.10 29.71
CA ASN A 364 -13.07 -22.06 28.84
C ASN A 364 -12.79 -21.74 27.39
N TRP A 365 -12.82 -20.47 26.98
CA TRP A 365 -12.40 -20.05 25.66
C TRP A 365 -10.98 -20.53 25.33
N ALA A 366 -10.05 -20.38 26.29
CA ALA A 366 -8.66 -20.78 26.11
C ALA A 366 -8.52 -22.31 25.94
N ARG A 367 -9.26 -23.08 26.75
CA ARG A 367 -9.27 -24.56 26.66
C ARG A 367 -9.87 -25.06 25.34
N GLU A 368 -10.93 -24.43 24.87
CA GLU A 368 -11.60 -24.83 23.63
C GLU A 368 -10.78 -24.51 22.38
N HIS A 369 -10.05 -23.40 22.38
CA HIS A 369 -9.35 -22.93 21.16
C HIS A 369 -7.83 -23.08 21.20
N HIS A 370 -7.23 -23.24 22.41
CA HIS A 370 -5.79 -23.25 22.65
C HIS A 370 -5.42 -24.11 23.87
N ASP A 371 -5.93 -25.33 23.91
CA ASP A 371 -5.82 -26.27 25.03
C ASP A 371 -4.41 -26.43 25.59
N LEU A 372 -3.42 -26.70 24.73
CA LEU A 372 -2.02 -26.89 25.13
C LEU A 372 -1.41 -25.62 25.73
N TRP A 373 -1.76 -24.45 25.20
CA TRP A 373 -1.31 -23.19 25.76
C TRP A 373 -2.04 -22.86 27.06
N ALA A 374 -3.34 -23.14 27.14
CA ALA A 374 -4.14 -22.88 28.35
C ALA A 374 -3.60 -23.68 29.54
N GLU A 375 -3.25 -24.92 29.35
CA GLU A 375 -2.62 -25.76 30.42
C GLU A 375 -1.28 -25.19 30.85
N GLU A 376 -0.38 -24.86 29.90
CA GLU A 376 0.93 -24.26 30.18
C GLU A 376 0.76 -22.93 30.96
N ALA A 377 -0.16 -22.04 30.54
CA ALA A 377 -0.38 -20.75 31.15
C ALA A 377 -0.97 -20.85 32.59
N MET A 378 -1.94 -21.72 32.80
CA MET A 378 -2.52 -21.95 34.12
C MET A 378 -1.48 -22.52 35.12
N GLN A 379 -0.61 -23.44 34.66
CA GLN A 379 0.47 -23.96 35.49
C GLN A 379 1.47 -22.87 35.87
N GLN A 380 1.84 -22.00 34.93
CA GLN A 380 2.72 -20.85 35.19
C GLN A 380 2.10 -19.85 36.18
N GLU A 381 0.83 -19.46 35.99
CA GLU A 381 0.15 -18.57 36.93
C GLU A 381 0.06 -19.18 38.33
N ALA A 382 -0.25 -20.50 38.43
CA ALA A 382 -0.30 -21.20 39.72
C ALA A 382 1.07 -21.25 40.41
N GLU A 383 2.14 -21.44 39.65
CA GLU A 383 3.52 -21.47 40.23
C GLU A 383 3.93 -20.06 40.71
N VAL A 384 3.63 -18.99 39.95
CA VAL A 384 3.89 -17.61 40.39
C VAL A 384 3.16 -17.30 41.69
N VAL A 385 1.89 -17.72 41.81
CA VAL A 385 1.11 -17.54 43.04
C VAL A 385 1.73 -18.32 44.19
N ARG A 386 2.13 -19.55 44.00
CA ARG A 386 2.83 -20.39 45.03
C ARG A 386 4.09 -19.70 45.53
N GLN A 387 4.93 -19.23 44.60
CA GLN A 387 6.19 -18.57 44.96
C GLN A 387 5.93 -17.24 45.69
N ALA A 388 4.93 -16.45 45.30
CA ALA A 388 4.57 -15.22 45.99
C ALA A 388 4.05 -15.50 47.39
N VAL A 389 3.24 -16.54 47.61
CA VAL A 389 2.74 -16.94 48.92
C VAL A 389 3.90 -17.48 49.79
N ALA A 390 4.79 -18.29 49.24
CA ALA A 390 5.96 -18.83 49.94
C ALA A 390 6.98 -17.74 50.34
N GLY A 391 7.11 -16.69 49.50
CA GLY A 391 7.97 -15.51 49.73
C GLY A 391 7.42 -14.46 50.67
N GLY A 392 6.24 -14.67 51.29
CA GLY A 392 5.61 -13.74 52.25
C GLY A 392 5.05 -12.41 51.64
N SER A 393 4.99 -12.31 50.33
CA SER A 393 4.37 -11.18 49.63
C SER A 393 2.84 -11.31 49.66
N LYS A 394 2.14 -10.29 50.12
CA LYS A 394 0.67 -10.21 49.99
C LYS A 394 0.34 -10.07 48.51
N VAL A 395 -0.14 -11.13 47.89
CA VAL A 395 -0.68 -11.09 46.52
C VAL A 395 -2.02 -10.38 46.60
N GLN A 396 -2.11 -9.14 46.11
CA GLN A 396 -3.40 -8.55 45.77
C GLN A 396 -3.94 -9.22 44.51
N PRO A 397 -5.19 -9.69 44.49
CA PRO A 397 -5.81 -10.17 43.25
C PRO A 397 -5.87 -9.00 42.28
N ALA A 398 -5.45 -9.24 41.05
CA ALA A 398 -5.62 -8.26 39.98
C ALA A 398 -7.11 -8.14 39.67
N GLU A 399 -7.70 -6.98 39.95
CA GLU A 399 -9.03 -6.60 39.53
C GLU A 399 -9.13 -6.42 38.02
#